data_8aaf6325cee75db1ace8ed2e92547e03
#
_entry.id   8aaf6325cee75db1ace8ed2e92547e03
#
_cell.length_a   1.000
_cell.length_b   1.000
_cell.length_c   1.000
_cell.angle_alpha   90.00
_cell.angle_beta   90.00
_cell.angle_gamma   90.00
#
_symmetry.space_group_name_H-M   'P 1'
#
loop_
_entity.id
_entity.type
_entity.pdbx_description
1 polymer ?
#
loop_
_entity_poly.entity_id
_entity_poly.type
_entity_poly.pdbx_seq_one_letter_code
_entity_poly.pdbx_strand_id
1 'polypeptide(L)'
;MNKYGLVKVDTERRKSMQDIWDKLYEKAMKVLNPRKISDIVEVGGVASAVEAESGNIYVGVCIDCACTLGICAERNAMFNMITNGESKIKRVIAVNCDGKLLTPCGACRELMTQVMTSDYKKIEVMIDYEKRIVKTLEELTPFWWI
;
A
#
# COMPACT_ATOMS: atom_id res chain seq x y z
N MET A 1 21.75 15.78 -35.91
CA MET A 1 21.40 14.37 -35.94
C MET A 1 22.38 13.59 -35.08
N ASN A 2 21.96 13.09 -33.94
CA ASN A 2 22.82 12.33 -33.02
C ASN A 2 22.78 10.85 -33.43
N LYS A 3 23.91 10.20 -33.48
CA LYS A 3 24.22 8.93 -34.18
C LYS A 3 23.59 7.66 -33.50
N TYR A 4 22.75 7.86 -32.49
CA TYR A 4 22.03 6.78 -31.78
C TYR A 4 20.62 7.25 -31.54
N GLY A 5 19.70 6.96 -32.42
CA GLY A 5 18.28 7.31 -32.42
C GLY A 5 17.55 7.14 -31.07
N LEU A 6 18.09 7.76 -30.04
CA LEU A 6 17.42 7.87 -28.74
C LEU A 6 16.30 8.90 -28.89
N VAL A 7 15.09 8.40 -29.05
CA VAL A 7 13.87 9.15 -28.84
C VAL A 7 14.03 9.85 -27.48
N LYS A 8 14.13 11.18 -27.47
CA LYS A 8 13.98 11.97 -26.25
C LYS A 8 12.59 11.63 -25.70
N VAL A 9 12.55 10.72 -24.76
CA VAL A 9 11.34 10.46 -24.00
C VAL A 9 11.04 11.75 -23.26
N ASP A 10 9.93 12.34 -23.63
CA ASP A 10 9.43 13.62 -23.17
C ASP A 10 9.29 13.61 -21.63
N THR A 11 10.33 14.09 -20.97
CA THR A 11 10.39 14.22 -19.50
C THR A 11 9.35 15.21 -18.96
N GLU A 12 8.85 16.11 -19.82
CA GLU A 12 7.78 17.05 -19.46
C GLU A 12 6.40 16.37 -19.45
N ARG A 13 6.18 15.39 -20.30
CA ARG A 13 4.94 14.61 -20.33
C ARG A 13 4.80 13.68 -19.11
N ARG A 14 5.92 13.28 -18.48
CA ARG A 14 5.93 12.55 -17.20
C ARG A 14 5.55 13.43 -16.00
N LYS A 15 5.74 14.72 -16.05
CA LYS A 15 5.35 15.67 -15.01
C LYS A 15 3.84 15.97 -14.96
N SER A 16 3.09 15.71 -16.03
CA SER A 16 1.68 16.09 -16.15
C SER A 16 0.67 14.99 -15.77
N MET A 17 1.10 13.75 -15.60
CA MET A 17 0.25 12.65 -15.14
C MET A 17 0.99 11.88 -14.05
N GLN A 18 0.85 12.37 -12.81
CA GLN A 18 1.26 11.60 -11.66
C GLN A 18 0.47 10.29 -11.64
N ASP A 19 1.17 9.16 -11.83
CA ASP A 19 0.59 7.83 -11.77
C ASP A 19 -0.08 7.61 -10.40
N ILE A 20 -1.16 6.83 -10.36
CA ILE A 20 -1.84 6.50 -9.11
C ILE A 20 -0.89 5.88 -8.07
N TRP A 21 0.07 5.08 -8.51
CA TRP A 21 1.07 4.48 -7.64
C TRP A 21 2.01 5.52 -7.01
N ASP A 22 2.36 6.58 -7.75
CA ASP A 22 3.14 7.70 -7.21
C ASP A 22 2.35 8.42 -6.12
N LYS A 23 1.04 8.65 -6.34
CA LYS A 23 0.16 9.26 -5.33
C LYS A 23 0.05 8.40 -4.08
N LEU A 24 -0.10 7.08 -4.23
CA LEU A 24 -0.16 6.15 -3.11
C LEU A 24 1.17 6.15 -2.33
N TYR A 25 2.30 6.11 -3.04
CA TYR A 25 3.62 6.16 -2.43
C TYR A 25 3.83 7.47 -1.64
N GLU A 26 3.55 8.62 -2.24
CA GLU A 26 3.66 9.93 -1.57
C GLU A 26 2.75 10.02 -0.34
N LYS A 27 1.52 9.52 -0.43
CA LYS A 27 0.58 9.51 0.70
C LYS A 27 1.08 8.63 1.85
N ALA A 28 1.63 7.45 1.56
CA ALA A 28 2.23 6.58 2.56
C ALA A 28 3.48 7.23 3.18
N MET A 29 4.40 7.74 2.36
CA MET A 29 5.61 8.42 2.85
C MET A 29 5.31 9.63 3.73
N LYS A 30 4.24 10.36 3.44
CA LYS A 30 3.84 11.55 4.22
C LYS A 30 3.46 11.23 5.66
N VAL A 31 2.92 10.03 5.92
CA VAL A 31 2.52 9.62 7.28
C VAL A 31 3.55 8.73 7.96
N LEU A 32 4.58 8.28 7.23
CA LEU A 32 5.69 7.53 7.78
C LEU A 32 6.44 8.39 8.81
N ASN A 33 6.42 7.95 10.05
CA ASN A 33 7.00 8.70 11.16
C ASN A 33 7.34 7.76 12.34
N PRO A 34 8.49 7.06 12.31
CA PRO A 34 8.92 6.17 13.35
C PRO A 34 9.08 6.92 14.67
N ARG A 35 8.36 6.52 15.71
CA ARG A 35 8.44 7.13 17.03
C ARG A 35 7.92 6.21 18.14
N LYS A 36 8.42 6.42 19.33
CA LYS A 36 7.81 5.90 20.57
C LYS A 36 6.69 6.83 21.03
N ILE A 37 5.57 6.27 21.42
CA ILE A 37 4.46 7.00 22.05
C ILE A 37 4.30 6.62 23.53
N SER A 38 4.92 5.51 23.96
CA SER A 38 5.06 5.11 25.36
C SER A 38 6.26 4.16 25.49
N ASP A 39 6.55 3.69 26.70
CA ASP A 39 7.67 2.76 26.95
C ASP A 39 7.51 1.40 26.25
N ILE A 40 6.28 1.02 25.90
CA ILE A 40 5.93 -0.27 25.31
C ILE A 40 5.23 -0.16 23.96
N VAL A 41 5.05 1.05 23.39
CA VAL A 41 4.38 1.26 22.11
C VAL A 41 5.26 2.09 21.18
N GLU A 42 5.61 1.48 20.05
CA GLU A 42 6.29 2.13 18.94
C GLU A 42 5.35 2.16 17.72
N VAL A 43 5.43 3.20 16.90
CA VAL A 43 4.54 3.38 15.75
C VAL A 43 5.28 3.99 14.57
N GLY A 44 4.71 3.85 13.37
CA GLY A 44 5.12 4.63 12.20
C GLY A 44 6.38 4.15 11.50
N GLY A 45 6.94 2.98 11.85
CA GLY A 45 8.07 2.37 11.14
C GLY A 45 7.72 1.84 9.75
N VAL A 46 6.44 1.57 9.52
CA VAL A 46 5.84 1.23 8.22
C VAL A 46 4.60 2.07 8.04
N ALA A 47 4.36 2.55 6.82
CA ALA A 47 3.15 3.24 6.42
C ALA A 47 2.52 2.58 5.21
N SER A 48 1.21 2.63 5.10
CA SER A 48 0.45 2.10 3.98
C SER A 48 -0.53 3.12 3.45
N ALA A 49 -0.80 3.04 2.15
CA ALA A 49 -1.89 3.73 1.49
C ALA A 49 -2.76 2.71 0.75
N VAL A 50 -4.06 2.83 0.92
CA VAL A 50 -5.09 2.01 0.29
C VAL A 50 -5.97 2.91 -0.55
N GLU A 51 -6.07 2.62 -1.84
CA GLU A 51 -7.04 3.25 -2.73
C GLU A 51 -8.33 2.44 -2.72
N ALA A 52 -9.43 3.09 -2.41
CA ALA A 52 -10.77 2.52 -2.57
C ALA A 52 -11.24 2.58 -4.03
N GLU A 53 -12.27 1.84 -4.38
CA GLU A 53 -12.84 1.84 -5.75
C GLU A 53 -13.38 3.22 -6.16
N SER A 54 -13.80 4.02 -5.20
CA SER A 54 -14.20 5.43 -5.39
C SER A 54 -13.07 6.35 -5.86
N GLY A 55 -11.81 5.94 -5.67
CA GLY A 55 -10.62 6.75 -5.88
C GLY A 55 -10.12 7.48 -4.61
N ASN A 56 -10.84 7.39 -3.49
CA ASN A 56 -10.36 7.89 -2.21
C ASN A 56 -9.17 7.08 -1.72
N ILE A 57 -8.21 7.76 -1.08
CA ILE A 57 -7.00 7.13 -0.54
C ILE A 57 -6.99 7.27 0.98
N TYR A 58 -6.86 6.14 1.66
CA TYR A 58 -6.78 6.02 3.10
C TYR A 58 -5.37 5.58 3.50
N VAL A 59 -4.86 6.14 4.58
CA VAL A 59 -3.51 5.84 5.07
C VAL A 59 -3.55 5.31 6.49
N GLY A 60 -2.53 4.54 6.84
CA GLY A 60 -2.31 4.01 8.17
C GLY A 60 -0.84 3.74 8.41
N VAL A 61 -0.44 3.71 9.67
CA VAL A 61 0.92 3.33 10.09
C VAL A 61 0.86 2.07 10.95
N CYS A 62 1.97 1.34 11.03
CA CYS A 62 2.07 0.21 11.95
C CYS A 62 2.07 0.69 13.40
N ILE A 63 1.53 -0.16 14.28
CA ILE A 63 1.53 0.01 15.72
C ILE A 63 2.12 -1.26 16.31
N ASP A 64 3.25 -1.12 16.98
CA ASP A 64 3.97 -2.22 17.63
C ASP A 64 3.80 -2.09 19.14
N CYS A 65 3.16 -3.09 19.75
CA CYS A 65 2.86 -3.12 21.17
C CYS A 65 2.66 -4.55 21.68
N ALA A 66 2.48 -4.68 22.98
CA ALA A 66 2.32 -5.98 23.65
C ALA A 66 0.95 -6.60 23.44
N CYS A 67 0.78 -7.84 23.91
CA CYS A 67 -0.49 -8.56 24.03
C CYS A 67 -1.22 -8.80 22.68
N THR A 68 -0.47 -8.96 21.59
CA THR A 68 -1.03 -9.15 20.24
C THR A 68 -1.93 -7.99 19.74
N LEU A 69 -1.88 -6.84 20.40
CA LEU A 69 -2.66 -5.67 20.02
C LEU A 69 -2.07 -4.92 18.82
N GLY A 70 -0.81 -5.20 18.47
CA GLY A 70 -0.12 -4.59 17.34
C GLY A 70 -0.86 -4.80 16.01
N ILE A 71 -0.69 -3.85 15.10
CA ILE A 71 -1.36 -3.86 13.79
C ILE A 71 -0.42 -3.41 12.69
N CYS A 72 -0.44 -4.09 11.55
CA CYS A 72 0.28 -3.65 10.36
C CYS A 72 -0.34 -2.38 9.77
N ALA A 73 0.48 -1.60 9.09
CA ALA A 73 0.08 -0.36 8.45
C ALA A 73 -1.09 -0.55 7.46
N GLU A 74 -1.08 -1.65 6.68
CA GLU A 74 -2.14 -1.96 5.72
C GLU A 74 -3.49 -2.20 6.40
N ARG A 75 -3.52 -2.94 7.51
CA ARG A 75 -4.77 -3.15 8.26
C ARG A 75 -5.27 -1.85 8.87
N ASN A 76 -4.38 -1.00 9.38
CA ASN A 76 -4.76 0.30 9.90
C ASN A 76 -5.34 1.21 8.80
N ALA A 77 -4.73 1.23 7.61
CA ALA A 77 -5.28 1.95 6.47
C ALA A 77 -6.66 1.42 6.03
N MET A 78 -6.84 0.09 6.00
CA MET A 78 -8.13 -0.54 5.71
C MET A 78 -9.19 -0.22 6.77
N PHE A 79 -8.83 -0.20 8.05
CA PHE A 79 -9.77 0.20 9.12
C PHE A 79 -10.18 1.66 8.98
N ASN A 80 -9.25 2.54 8.59
CA ASN A 80 -9.58 3.92 8.27
C ASN A 80 -10.56 4.01 7.09
N MET A 81 -10.34 3.25 6.01
CA MET A 81 -11.25 3.15 4.87
C MET A 81 -12.65 2.69 5.30
N ILE A 82 -12.74 1.61 6.07
CA ILE A 82 -14.00 1.04 6.57
C ILE A 82 -14.72 2.04 7.50
N THR A 83 -13.98 2.71 8.38
CA THR A 83 -14.53 3.75 9.26
C THR A 83 -15.20 4.89 8.48
N ASN A 84 -14.68 5.20 7.29
CA ASN A 84 -15.25 6.20 6.39
C ASN A 84 -16.33 5.66 5.44
N GLY A 85 -16.82 4.44 5.68
CA GLY A 85 -17.96 3.86 4.97
C GLY A 85 -17.61 3.16 3.66
N GLU A 86 -16.32 2.96 3.35
CA GLU A 86 -15.88 2.26 2.14
C GLU A 86 -15.34 0.88 2.45
N SER A 87 -15.52 -0.08 1.54
CA SER A 87 -15.09 -1.47 1.72
C SER A 87 -14.55 -2.14 0.45
N LYS A 88 -14.47 -1.39 -0.65
CA LYS A 88 -13.96 -1.90 -1.93
C LYS A 88 -12.54 -1.41 -2.16
N ILE A 89 -11.58 -2.30 -1.92
CA ILE A 89 -10.14 -2.05 -2.10
C ILE A 89 -9.80 -2.20 -3.58
N LYS A 90 -9.10 -1.24 -4.14
CA LYS A 90 -8.58 -1.28 -5.51
C LYS A 90 -7.08 -1.52 -5.54
N ARG A 91 -6.31 -0.74 -4.78
CA ARG A 91 -4.84 -0.80 -4.76
C ARG A 91 -4.29 -0.62 -3.35
N VAL A 92 -3.18 -1.29 -3.10
CA VAL A 92 -2.48 -1.23 -1.80
C VAL A 92 -0.98 -1.08 -2.00
N ILE A 93 -0.36 -0.26 -1.18
CA ILE A 93 1.09 -0.10 -1.08
C ILE A 93 1.47 0.02 0.40
N ALA A 94 2.60 -0.58 0.79
CA ALA A 94 3.21 -0.39 2.11
C ALA A 94 4.68 -0.06 1.96
N VAL A 95 5.18 0.88 2.75
CA VAL A 95 6.54 1.42 2.65
C VAL A 95 7.20 1.46 4.02
N ASN A 96 8.47 1.04 4.08
CA ASN A 96 9.31 1.11 5.29
C ASN A 96 10.10 2.42 5.38
N CYS A 97 10.87 2.57 6.47
CA CYS A 97 11.68 3.77 6.74
C CYS A 97 12.73 4.07 5.66
N ASP A 98 13.17 3.07 4.90
CA ASP A 98 14.14 3.24 3.81
C ASP A 98 13.47 3.62 2.48
N GLY A 99 12.16 3.83 2.49
CA GLY A 99 11.38 4.10 1.28
C GLY A 99 11.15 2.88 0.39
N LYS A 100 11.48 1.67 0.87
CA LYS A 100 11.27 0.42 0.14
C LYS A 100 9.88 -0.13 0.39
N LEU A 101 9.30 -0.74 -0.63
CA LEU A 101 8.02 -1.40 -0.50
C LEU A 101 8.14 -2.74 0.23
N LEU A 102 7.09 -3.07 0.97
CA LEU A 102 6.90 -4.33 1.64
C LEU A 102 5.70 -5.06 1.04
N THR A 103 5.86 -6.37 0.83
CA THR A 103 4.73 -7.23 0.49
C THR A 103 3.87 -7.41 1.75
N PRO A 104 2.53 -7.33 1.65
CA PRO A 104 1.67 -7.49 2.81
C PRO A 104 1.84 -8.84 3.48
N CYS A 105 1.86 -8.86 4.81
CA CYS A 105 1.94 -10.09 5.60
C CYS A 105 0.68 -10.94 5.46
N GLY A 106 0.72 -12.18 5.97
CA GLY A 106 -0.41 -13.09 5.89
C GLY A 106 -1.70 -12.55 6.49
N ALA A 107 -1.62 -11.85 7.65
CA ALA A 107 -2.78 -11.24 8.30
C ALA A 107 -3.39 -10.12 7.46
N CYS A 108 -2.57 -9.30 6.79
CA CYS A 108 -3.05 -8.24 5.90
C CYS A 108 -3.72 -8.81 4.66
N ARG A 109 -3.12 -9.84 4.04
CA ARG A 109 -3.73 -10.54 2.90
C ARG A 109 -5.05 -11.20 3.28
N GLU A 110 -5.12 -11.84 4.44
CA GLU A 110 -6.34 -12.47 4.95
C GLU A 110 -7.46 -11.42 5.14
N LEU A 111 -7.16 -10.26 5.75
CA LEU A 111 -8.17 -9.21 5.89
C LEU A 111 -8.67 -8.70 4.54
N MET A 112 -7.78 -8.48 3.57
CA MET A 112 -8.18 -8.06 2.21
C MET A 112 -9.14 -9.05 1.56
N THR A 113 -8.86 -10.37 1.68
CA THR A 113 -9.73 -11.41 1.12
C THR A 113 -11.08 -11.46 1.84
N GLN A 114 -11.11 -11.35 3.17
CA GLN A 114 -12.36 -11.37 3.95
C GLN A 114 -13.23 -10.13 3.71
N VAL A 115 -12.63 -8.96 3.51
CA VAL A 115 -13.36 -7.72 3.19
C VAL A 115 -14.01 -7.79 1.79
N MET A 116 -13.41 -8.51 0.85
CA MET A 116 -13.85 -8.59 -0.53
C MET A 116 -13.94 -10.03 -1.05
N THR A 117 -14.64 -10.91 -0.38
CA THR A 117 -14.68 -12.35 -0.65
C THR A 117 -14.93 -12.71 -2.12
N SER A 118 -15.77 -11.97 -2.83
CA SER A 118 -16.09 -12.22 -4.24
C SER A 118 -15.11 -11.59 -5.23
N ASP A 119 -14.42 -10.53 -4.83
CA ASP A 119 -13.63 -9.67 -5.73
C ASP A 119 -12.17 -9.47 -5.30
N TYR A 120 -11.71 -10.11 -4.20
CA TYR A 120 -10.36 -9.94 -3.69
C TYR A 120 -9.26 -10.18 -4.74
N LYS A 121 -9.52 -11.07 -5.68
CA LYS A 121 -8.58 -11.45 -6.75
C LYS A 121 -8.12 -10.27 -7.60
N LYS A 122 -8.93 -9.22 -7.68
CA LYS A 122 -8.67 -8.02 -8.47
C LYS A 122 -7.86 -6.96 -7.74
N ILE A 123 -7.67 -7.10 -6.41
CA ILE A 123 -6.90 -6.14 -5.63
C ILE A 123 -5.46 -6.14 -6.14
N GLU A 124 -4.96 -4.96 -6.50
CA GLU A 124 -3.59 -4.77 -6.96
C GLU A 124 -2.69 -4.34 -5.79
N VAL A 125 -1.54 -4.97 -5.68
CA VAL A 125 -0.52 -4.68 -4.66
C VAL A 125 0.80 -4.40 -5.36
N MET A 126 1.35 -3.20 -5.18
CA MET A 126 2.70 -2.92 -5.67
C MET A 126 3.72 -3.43 -4.65
N ILE A 127 4.66 -4.25 -5.12
CA ILE A 127 5.69 -4.88 -4.29
C ILE A 127 7.10 -4.36 -4.55
N ASP A 128 7.31 -3.66 -5.65
CA ASP A 128 8.59 -3.00 -5.98
C ASP A 128 8.29 -1.68 -6.71
N TYR A 129 8.67 -0.56 -6.09
CA TYR A 129 8.38 0.76 -6.63
C TYR A 129 9.30 1.13 -7.79
N GLU A 130 10.58 0.81 -7.71
CA GLU A 130 11.57 1.16 -8.74
C GLU A 130 11.32 0.37 -10.03
N LYS A 131 11.07 -0.94 -9.89
CA LYS A 131 10.78 -1.85 -11.01
C LYS A 131 9.32 -1.83 -11.44
N ARG A 132 8.46 -1.09 -10.73
CA ARG A 132 7.02 -1.03 -10.99
C ARG A 132 6.35 -2.41 -11.03
N ILE A 133 6.74 -3.30 -10.10
CA ILE A 133 6.15 -4.64 -10.02
C ILE A 133 4.86 -4.58 -9.22
N VAL A 134 3.76 -4.90 -9.88
CA VAL A 134 2.42 -5.02 -9.30
C VAL A 134 2.01 -6.49 -9.35
N LYS A 135 1.42 -6.97 -8.27
CA LYS A 135 0.82 -8.30 -8.14
C LYS A 135 -0.66 -8.17 -7.81
N THR A 136 -1.45 -9.12 -8.23
CA THR A 136 -2.82 -9.24 -7.74
C THR A 136 -2.85 -9.97 -6.39
N LEU A 137 -3.89 -9.75 -5.61
CA LEU A 137 -4.05 -10.50 -4.36
C LEU A 137 -4.30 -11.99 -4.63
N GLU A 138 -4.85 -12.37 -5.80
CA GLU A 138 -4.91 -13.77 -6.24
C GLU A 138 -3.53 -14.42 -6.32
N GLU A 139 -2.53 -13.72 -6.89
CA GLU A 139 -1.15 -14.20 -6.97
C GLU A 139 -0.48 -14.30 -5.59
N LEU A 140 -0.84 -13.43 -4.66
CA LEU A 140 -0.27 -13.38 -3.31
C LEU A 140 -1.01 -14.30 -2.32
N THR A 141 -2.21 -14.77 -2.65
CA THR A 141 -3.04 -15.62 -1.79
C THR A 141 -3.64 -16.77 -2.63
N PRO A 142 -2.78 -17.62 -3.21
CA PRO A 142 -3.25 -18.78 -3.95
C PRO A 142 -3.93 -19.77 -3.00
N PHE A 143 -4.99 -20.44 -3.48
CA PHE A 143 -5.71 -21.47 -2.72
C PHE A 143 -6.23 -20.96 -1.37
N TRP A 144 -6.91 -19.82 -1.38
CA TRP A 144 -7.56 -19.32 -0.17
C TRP A 144 -8.53 -20.38 0.40
N TRP A 145 -8.58 -20.50 1.70
CA TRP A 145 -9.16 -21.63 2.44
C TRP A 145 -10.71 -21.68 2.48
N ILE A 146 -11.41 -20.64 2.03
CA ILE A 146 -12.87 -20.57 1.91
C ILE A 146 -13.31 -20.71 0.46
#